data_57204c86109e8f8c1f0179bb74b59f29
#
_entry.id   57204c86109e8f8c1f0179bb74b59f29
#
_cell.length_a   1.000
_cell.length_b   1.000
_cell.length_c   1.000
_cell.angle_alpha   90.00
_cell.angle_beta   90.00
_cell.angle_gamma   90.00
#
_symmetry.space_group_name_H-M   'P 1'
#
loop_
_entity.id
_entity.type
_entity.pdbx_description
1 polymer ?
#
loop_
_entity_poly.entity_id
_entity_poly.type
_entity_poly.pdbx_seq_one_letter_code
_entity_poly.pdbx_strand_id
1 'polypeptide(L)'
;IWQADHTPLDILLIRPDGKAAKPWLTTVIDDYSRAVAGYFLSFGDPSALHTSLALRQAIWRKEDPRWIVCGIPNILYTDNGSDFTSQHLEQVGADLKIRLVFSTPGKPRGRGRIERFFSTVNEMFLCELDGYAPAGCAVRGKPTFTLAEFEAKFRAFLLDVYHRRENAETKTTPVERWEAKSFLPRMPDSLEQLDLLLVQVAKARQVRVDGIHFQSLRYISTTLAAYIGETVTLRYDPRDLAEIRVFHKDRFLCRAVCAELAGETVPLREILRARNQRRRELRGVLRDRQATVDTLLELKRGEPTERKDEPAEAEQPASKPKPALKRYRNE
;
A
#
# COMPACT_ATOMS: atom_id res chain seq x y z
N ILE A 1 4.30 -13.83 20.65
CA ILE A 1 3.69 -13.94 19.32
C ILE A 1 2.77 -12.76 19.13
N TRP A 2 2.93 -12.08 17.99
CA TRP A 2 1.98 -11.04 17.58
C TRP A 2 1.14 -11.53 16.42
N GLN A 3 -0.10 -11.06 16.35
CA GLN A 3 -1.00 -11.27 15.23
C GLN A 3 -1.21 -9.94 14.51
N ALA A 4 -1.20 -9.96 13.19
CA ALA A 4 -1.55 -8.80 12.37
C ALA A 4 -2.65 -9.15 11.38
N ASP A 5 -3.60 -8.23 11.21
CA ASP A 5 -4.72 -8.39 10.30
C ASP A 5 -5.31 -7.03 9.88
N HIS A 6 -6.13 -7.05 8.83
CA HIS A 6 -6.81 -5.89 8.27
C HIS A 6 -8.32 -6.07 8.33
N THR A 7 -9.04 -5.01 8.62
CA THR A 7 -10.50 -5.00 8.53
C THR A 7 -11.01 -3.66 8.01
N PRO A 8 -12.02 -3.64 7.12
CA PRO A 8 -12.76 -2.41 6.88
C PRO A 8 -13.58 -2.09 8.14
N LEU A 9 -13.55 -0.85 8.59
CA LEU A 9 -14.34 -0.43 9.73
C LEU A 9 -15.77 -0.08 9.30
N ASP A 10 -16.73 -0.48 10.10
CA ASP A 10 -18.16 -0.19 9.88
C ASP A 10 -18.55 1.24 10.27
N ILE A 11 -17.78 2.21 9.82
CA ILE A 11 -18.05 3.65 10.02
C ILE A 11 -17.71 4.43 8.75
N LEU A 12 -18.50 5.45 8.45
CA LEU A 12 -18.23 6.42 7.39
C LEU A 12 -17.52 7.64 7.96
N LEU A 13 -16.34 7.94 7.43
CA LEU A 13 -15.55 9.12 7.77
C LEU A 13 -15.43 10.05 6.57
N ILE A 14 -15.24 11.34 6.85
CA ILE A 14 -15.07 12.38 5.81
C ILE A 14 -13.64 12.34 5.26
N ARG A 15 -13.53 12.14 3.97
CA ARG A 15 -12.26 12.21 3.25
C ARG A 15 -11.85 13.66 2.96
N PRO A 16 -10.58 13.93 2.63
CA PRO A 16 -10.14 15.28 2.24
C PRO A 16 -10.89 15.87 1.03
N ASP A 17 -11.50 15.02 0.19
CA ASP A 17 -12.34 15.43 -0.94
C ASP A 17 -13.80 15.72 -0.55
N GLY A 18 -14.14 15.70 0.74
CA GLY A 18 -15.47 15.91 1.29
C GLY A 18 -16.42 14.71 1.17
N LYS A 19 -15.99 13.60 0.57
CA LYS A 19 -16.82 12.40 0.42
C LYS A 19 -16.69 11.48 1.63
N ALA A 20 -17.78 10.84 1.99
CA ALA A 20 -17.77 9.82 3.02
C ALA A 20 -17.24 8.48 2.48
N ALA A 21 -16.41 7.79 3.28
CA ALA A 21 -15.91 6.46 2.94
C ALA A 21 -15.57 5.68 4.21
N LYS A 22 -15.64 4.35 4.12
CA LYS A 22 -15.17 3.45 5.18
C LYS A 22 -13.64 3.42 5.20
N PRO A 23 -12.99 3.61 6.36
CA PRO A 23 -11.56 3.42 6.49
C PRO A 23 -11.21 1.95 6.71
N TRP A 24 -9.97 1.60 6.43
CA TRP A 24 -9.37 0.33 6.80
C TRP A 24 -8.53 0.49 8.08
N LEU A 25 -8.64 -0.49 8.94
CA LEU A 25 -7.80 -0.64 10.13
C LEU A 25 -6.85 -1.83 9.93
N THR A 26 -5.55 -1.57 9.99
CA THR A 26 -4.51 -2.58 10.14
C THR A 26 -4.11 -2.61 11.60
N THR A 27 -4.13 -3.76 12.26
CA THR A 27 -3.82 -3.88 13.69
C THR A 27 -2.77 -4.94 13.95
N VAL A 28 -1.92 -4.69 14.91
CA VAL A 28 -0.98 -5.65 15.50
C VAL A 28 -1.32 -5.83 16.96
N ILE A 29 -1.65 -7.05 17.36
CA ILE A 29 -2.05 -7.42 18.72
C ILE A 29 -1.11 -8.48 19.31
N ASP A 30 -0.76 -8.39 20.57
CA ASP A 30 -0.04 -9.45 21.25
C ASP A 30 -0.98 -10.63 21.59
N ASP A 31 -0.60 -11.81 21.13
CA ASP A 31 -1.40 -13.02 21.29
C ASP A 31 -1.60 -13.45 22.75
N TYR A 32 -0.63 -13.18 23.60
CA TYR A 32 -0.70 -13.54 25.02
C TYR A 32 -1.53 -12.55 25.84
N SER A 33 -1.18 -11.28 25.80
CA SER A 33 -1.83 -10.24 26.61
C SER A 33 -3.14 -9.74 26.04
N ARG A 34 -3.38 -9.88 24.76
CA ARG A 34 -4.46 -9.24 23.98
C ARG A 34 -4.27 -7.73 23.81
N ALA A 35 -3.15 -7.18 24.28
CA ALA A 35 -2.87 -5.77 24.14
C ALA A 35 -2.55 -5.39 22.68
N VAL A 36 -3.09 -4.28 22.23
CA VAL A 36 -2.78 -3.73 20.91
C VAL A 36 -1.40 -3.10 20.95
N ALA A 37 -0.48 -3.65 20.17
CA ALA A 37 0.87 -3.14 20.05
C ALA A 37 0.95 -1.95 19.09
N GLY A 38 0.19 -1.97 18.02
CA GLY A 38 0.14 -0.89 17.04
C GLY A 38 -1.01 -1.03 16.06
N TYR A 39 -1.31 0.05 15.37
CA TYR A 39 -2.32 0.08 14.31
C TYR A 39 -1.96 1.09 13.22
N PHE A 40 -2.65 1.00 12.09
CA PHE A 40 -2.63 2.00 11.04
C PHE A 40 -4.02 2.16 10.42
N LEU A 41 -4.45 3.40 10.23
CA LEU A 41 -5.74 3.76 9.64
C LEU A 41 -5.54 4.38 8.25
N SER A 42 -6.33 3.98 7.27
CA SER A 42 -6.27 4.55 5.92
C SER A 42 -7.61 4.43 5.19
N PHE A 43 -7.80 5.29 4.17
CA PHE A 43 -8.89 5.11 3.19
C PHE A 43 -8.49 4.24 1.99
N GLY A 44 -7.24 3.82 1.92
CA GLY A 44 -6.75 2.95 0.86
C GLY A 44 -6.88 1.49 1.25
N ASP A 45 -7.00 0.62 0.25
CA ASP A 45 -6.97 -0.83 0.46
C ASP A 45 -5.70 -1.25 1.21
N PRO A 46 -5.75 -2.31 2.01
CA PRO A 46 -4.61 -2.84 2.71
C PRO A 46 -3.42 -3.10 1.79
N SER A 47 -2.23 -2.93 2.32
CA SER A 47 -0.99 -3.16 1.58
C SER A 47 0.16 -3.48 2.53
N ALA A 48 1.24 -4.06 2.00
CA ALA A 48 2.47 -4.30 2.77
C ALA A 48 3.00 -3.03 3.47
N LEU A 49 2.78 -1.85 2.87
CA LEU A 49 3.12 -0.59 3.50
C LEU A 49 2.28 -0.33 4.76
N HIS A 50 0.97 -0.56 4.73
CA HIS A 50 0.09 -0.38 5.90
C HIS A 50 0.49 -1.31 7.04
N THR A 51 0.81 -2.57 6.72
CA THR A 51 1.35 -3.53 7.68
C THR A 51 2.67 -3.05 8.29
N SER A 52 3.58 -2.55 7.46
CA SER A 52 4.88 -2.04 7.92
C SER A 52 4.74 -0.82 8.82
N LEU A 53 3.79 0.09 8.52
CA LEU A 53 3.48 1.25 9.35
C LEU A 53 2.89 0.85 10.71
N ALA A 54 1.94 -0.09 10.71
CA ALA A 54 1.38 -0.64 11.95
C ALA A 54 2.46 -1.35 12.77
N LEU A 55 3.34 -2.14 12.13
CA LEU A 55 4.43 -2.85 12.77
C LEU A 55 5.50 -1.89 13.33
N ARG A 56 5.81 -0.80 12.61
CA ARG A 56 6.68 0.26 13.11
C ARG A 56 6.15 0.86 14.41
N GLN A 57 4.88 1.26 14.41
CA GLN A 57 4.24 1.78 15.61
C GLN A 57 4.23 0.73 16.73
N ALA A 58 4.00 -0.54 16.39
CA ALA A 58 3.97 -1.63 17.36
C ALA A 58 5.35 -1.82 18.04
N ILE A 59 6.43 -1.81 17.27
CA ILE A 59 7.77 -2.09 17.76
C ILE A 59 8.33 -0.92 18.56
N TRP A 60 8.16 0.33 18.08
CA TRP A 60 8.77 1.48 18.74
C TRP A 60 8.00 1.90 20.01
N ARG A 61 8.72 2.50 20.93
CA ARG A 61 8.10 3.10 22.13
C ARG A 61 7.20 4.25 21.71
N LYS A 62 6.02 4.32 22.31
CA LYS A 62 5.07 5.40 22.08
C LYS A 62 5.39 6.59 22.98
N GLU A 63 5.04 7.77 22.54
CA GLU A 63 5.15 8.99 23.34
C GLU A 63 4.19 8.99 24.54
N ASP A 64 3.01 8.40 24.38
CA ASP A 64 2.03 8.25 25.47
C ASP A 64 2.48 7.13 26.42
N PRO A 65 2.83 7.46 27.68
CA PRO A 65 3.32 6.50 28.65
C PRO A 65 2.28 5.43 29.06
N ARG A 66 1.00 5.64 28.77
CA ARG A 66 -0.06 4.65 28.99
C ARG A 66 0.01 3.51 27.97
N TRP A 67 0.68 3.71 26.85
CA TRP A 67 0.81 2.70 25.81
C TRP A 67 2.19 2.02 25.89
N ILE A 68 2.30 1.09 26.81
CA ILE A 68 3.55 0.43 27.17
C ILE A 68 3.98 -0.69 26.22
N VAL A 69 3.09 -1.18 25.38
CA VAL A 69 3.31 -2.32 24.49
C VAL A 69 4.30 -1.93 23.39
N CYS A 70 5.49 -2.54 23.38
CA CYS A 70 6.54 -2.26 22.40
C CYS A 70 7.49 -3.46 22.25
N GLY A 71 8.40 -3.39 21.28
CA GLY A 71 9.48 -4.37 21.08
C GLY A 71 9.29 -5.22 19.82
N ILE A 72 10.37 -5.89 19.42
CA ILE A 72 10.37 -6.77 18.23
C ILE A 72 9.81 -8.14 18.62
N PRO A 73 8.72 -8.62 17.99
CA PRO A 73 8.18 -9.93 18.28
C PRO A 73 9.10 -11.05 17.74
N ASN A 74 9.11 -12.19 18.40
CA ASN A 74 9.80 -13.37 17.85
C ASN A 74 9.04 -13.99 16.68
N ILE A 75 7.71 -13.92 16.72
CA ILE A 75 6.81 -14.47 15.70
C ILE A 75 5.75 -13.42 15.36
N LEU A 76 5.56 -13.19 14.08
CA LEU A 76 4.43 -12.45 13.53
C LEU A 76 3.53 -13.43 12.76
N TYR A 77 2.31 -13.61 13.25
CA TYR A 77 1.30 -14.47 12.66
C TYR A 77 0.33 -13.59 11.85
N THR A 78 0.16 -13.93 10.57
CA THR A 78 -0.70 -13.18 9.64
C THR A 78 -1.55 -14.14 8.81
N ASP A 79 -2.48 -13.61 8.05
CA ASP A 79 -3.12 -14.41 7.01
C ASP A 79 -2.20 -14.61 5.80
N ASN A 80 -2.70 -15.37 4.83
CA ASN A 80 -1.97 -15.64 3.59
C ASN A 80 -2.35 -14.65 2.47
N GLY A 81 -2.79 -13.45 2.85
CA GLY A 81 -3.11 -12.38 1.91
C GLY A 81 -1.87 -11.87 1.17
N SER A 82 -2.06 -11.32 -0.02
CA SER A 82 -0.98 -10.77 -0.85
C SER A 82 -0.16 -9.68 -0.15
N ASP A 83 -0.77 -8.99 0.79
CA ASP A 83 -0.17 -7.88 1.55
C ASP A 83 0.84 -8.38 2.57
N PHE A 84 0.59 -9.56 3.15
CA PHE A 84 1.47 -10.19 4.13
C PHE A 84 2.50 -11.12 3.50
N THR A 85 2.22 -11.71 2.33
CA THR A 85 3.16 -12.57 1.58
C THR A 85 4.08 -11.77 0.64
N SER A 86 4.17 -10.47 0.83
CA SER A 86 5.01 -9.61 0.00
C SER A 86 6.50 -9.80 0.32
N GLN A 87 7.33 -9.77 -0.72
CA GLN A 87 8.80 -9.77 -0.57
C GLN A 87 9.30 -8.69 0.40
N HIS A 88 8.57 -7.57 0.49
CA HIS A 88 8.89 -6.51 1.41
C HIS A 88 8.76 -6.95 2.87
N LEU A 89 7.67 -7.59 3.26
CA LEU A 89 7.46 -8.04 4.64
C LEU A 89 8.38 -9.21 5.00
N GLU A 90 8.70 -10.09 4.03
CA GLU A 90 9.70 -11.15 4.21
C GLU A 90 11.08 -10.55 4.51
N GLN A 91 11.48 -9.51 3.77
CA GLN A 91 12.74 -8.81 4.02
C GLN A 91 12.75 -8.14 5.40
N VAL A 92 11.68 -7.48 5.79
CA VAL A 92 11.48 -6.90 7.12
C VAL A 92 11.63 -7.98 8.20
N GLY A 93 10.99 -9.13 8.01
CA GLY A 93 11.09 -10.26 8.92
C GLY A 93 12.52 -10.75 9.08
N ALA A 94 13.25 -10.88 7.98
CA ALA A 94 14.65 -11.28 7.98
C ALA A 94 15.55 -10.26 8.70
N ASP A 95 15.41 -8.96 8.37
CA ASP A 95 16.21 -7.88 8.93
C ASP A 95 16.02 -7.74 10.46
N LEU A 96 14.80 -7.88 10.94
CA LEU A 96 14.47 -7.81 12.37
C LEU A 96 14.51 -9.16 13.09
N LYS A 97 14.85 -10.25 12.40
CA LYS A 97 14.83 -11.62 12.93
C LYS A 97 13.47 -11.98 13.52
N ILE A 98 12.39 -11.64 12.81
CA ILE A 98 11.02 -12.01 13.09
C ILE A 98 10.66 -13.22 12.24
N ARG A 99 10.22 -14.30 12.85
CA ARG A 99 9.67 -15.46 12.13
C ARG A 99 8.25 -15.13 11.66
N LEU A 100 8.05 -15.03 10.35
CA LEU A 100 6.73 -14.91 9.76
C LEU A 100 6.05 -16.29 9.74
N VAL A 101 4.80 -16.32 10.15
CA VAL A 101 3.96 -17.52 10.12
C VAL A 101 2.64 -17.14 9.48
N PHE A 102 2.30 -17.83 8.39
CA PHE A 102 1.08 -17.60 7.65
C PHE A 102 0.01 -18.64 8.02
N SER A 103 -1.24 -18.21 8.12
CA SER A 103 -2.35 -19.12 8.33
C SER A 103 -2.53 -20.02 7.11
N THR A 104 -2.88 -21.30 7.37
CA THR A 104 -3.23 -22.21 6.27
C THR A 104 -4.57 -21.79 5.67
N PRO A 105 -4.68 -21.64 4.34
CA PRO A 105 -5.94 -21.33 3.67
C PRO A 105 -7.04 -22.31 4.10
N GLY A 106 -8.24 -21.79 4.44
CA GLY A 106 -9.38 -22.60 4.87
C GLY A 106 -9.31 -23.17 6.30
N LYS A 107 -8.25 -22.87 7.06
CA LYS A 107 -8.14 -23.27 8.48
C LYS A 107 -7.88 -22.04 9.35
N PRO A 108 -8.91 -21.32 9.81
CA PRO A 108 -8.75 -20.07 10.56
C PRO A 108 -8.26 -20.27 12.01
N ARG A 109 -7.75 -21.45 12.34
CA ARG A 109 -7.25 -21.75 13.70
C ARG A 109 -6.06 -20.83 14.02
N GLY A 110 -6.22 -20.03 15.08
CA GLY A 110 -5.20 -19.12 15.59
C GLY A 110 -5.50 -17.63 15.40
N ARG A 111 -6.47 -17.22 14.56
CA ARG A 111 -6.82 -15.80 14.34
C ARG A 111 -7.98 -15.30 15.22
N GLY A 112 -8.68 -16.15 15.90
CA GLY A 112 -9.87 -15.81 16.71
C GLY A 112 -9.64 -14.68 17.73
N ARG A 113 -8.38 -14.35 18.06
CA ARG A 113 -8.05 -13.29 19.02
C ARG A 113 -8.11 -11.90 18.39
N ILE A 114 -7.55 -11.75 17.20
CA ILE A 114 -7.61 -10.48 16.47
C ILE A 114 -9.02 -10.25 15.91
N GLU A 115 -9.71 -11.31 15.48
CA GLU A 115 -11.11 -11.25 15.06
C GLU A 115 -12.03 -10.81 16.23
N ARG A 116 -11.80 -11.35 17.44
CA ARG A 116 -12.50 -10.91 18.65
C ARG A 116 -12.21 -9.44 18.99
N PHE A 117 -11.00 -8.97 18.78
CA PHE A 117 -10.66 -7.56 18.94
C PHE A 117 -11.47 -6.68 17.97
N PHE A 118 -11.57 -7.05 16.70
CA PHE A 118 -12.38 -6.30 15.73
C PHE A 118 -13.87 -6.29 16.10
N SER A 119 -14.42 -7.42 16.57
CA SER A 119 -15.79 -7.45 17.10
C SER A 119 -15.96 -6.48 18.28
N THR A 120 -14.98 -6.46 19.21
CA THR A 120 -15.01 -5.55 20.37
C THR A 120 -14.96 -4.08 19.94
N VAL A 121 -14.13 -3.73 18.94
CA VAL A 121 -14.10 -2.36 18.37
C VAL A 121 -15.47 -2.00 17.80
N ASN A 122 -16.10 -2.90 17.07
CA ASN A 122 -17.40 -2.67 16.46
C ASN A 122 -18.50 -2.49 17.52
N GLU A 123 -18.56 -3.41 18.48
CA GLU A 123 -19.63 -3.49 19.50
C GLU A 123 -19.52 -2.42 20.60
N MET A 124 -18.31 -1.94 20.93
CA MET A 124 -18.09 -1.06 22.07
C MET A 124 -17.67 0.36 21.70
N PHE A 125 -17.22 0.57 20.46
CA PHE A 125 -16.72 1.87 20.06
C PHE A 125 -17.44 2.40 18.83
N LEU A 126 -17.48 1.66 17.72
CA LEU A 126 -18.06 2.17 16.49
C LEU A 126 -19.57 2.37 16.60
N CYS A 127 -20.29 1.45 17.27
CA CYS A 127 -21.75 1.50 17.40
C CYS A 127 -22.25 2.77 18.10
N GLU A 128 -21.41 3.46 18.86
CA GLU A 128 -21.79 4.70 19.56
C GLU A 128 -21.53 5.97 18.74
N LEU A 129 -20.75 5.87 17.64
CA LEU A 129 -20.32 7.01 16.84
C LEU A 129 -21.30 7.34 15.71
N ASP A 130 -21.41 8.63 15.40
CA ASP A 130 -22.08 9.10 14.20
C ASP A 130 -21.32 8.63 12.96
N GLY A 131 -22.07 8.19 11.95
CA GLY A 131 -21.49 7.58 10.75
C GLY A 131 -21.33 6.07 10.83
N TYR A 132 -21.69 5.42 11.95
CA TYR A 132 -21.69 3.96 12.07
C TYR A 132 -22.60 3.33 10.99
N ALA A 133 -22.04 2.41 10.19
CA ALA A 133 -22.67 1.90 8.98
C ALA A 133 -22.37 0.39 8.80
N PRO A 134 -22.91 -0.49 9.66
CA PRO A 134 -22.74 -1.93 9.51
C PRO A 134 -23.46 -2.43 8.26
N ALA A 135 -22.99 -3.54 7.70
CA ALA A 135 -23.57 -4.12 6.50
C ALA A 135 -25.06 -4.46 6.70
N GLY A 136 -25.90 -4.05 5.77
CA GLY A 136 -27.34 -4.33 5.79
C GLY A 136 -28.17 -3.46 6.74
N CYS A 137 -27.57 -2.50 7.44
CA CYS A 137 -28.27 -1.59 8.34
C CYS A 137 -28.21 -0.14 7.85
N ALA A 138 -29.15 0.69 8.34
CA ALA A 138 -29.10 2.13 8.08
C ALA A 138 -27.90 2.77 8.79
N VAL A 139 -27.32 3.80 8.19
CA VAL A 139 -26.23 4.57 8.79
C VAL A 139 -26.75 5.33 10.00
N ARG A 140 -26.07 5.21 11.13
CA ARG A 140 -26.38 5.98 12.35
C ARG A 140 -25.89 7.43 12.19
N GLY A 141 -26.76 8.38 12.25
CA GLY A 141 -26.42 9.80 12.15
C GLY A 141 -25.80 10.19 10.81
N LYS A 142 -25.08 11.31 10.80
CA LYS A 142 -24.32 11.75 9.62
C LYS A 142 -22.82 11.56 9.89
N PRO A 143 -22.03 11.18 8.86
CA PRO A 143 -20.57 11.18 8.99
C PRO A 143 -20.07 12.58 9.37
N THR A 144 -19.37 12.70 10.50
CA THR A 144 -18.89 13.98 11.03
C THR A 144 -17.38 14.01 11.21
N PHE A 145 -16.75 12.84 11.39
CA PHE A 145 -15.35 12.75 11.73
C PHE A 145 -14.46 12.66 10.49
N THR A 146 -13.38 13.41 10.50
CA THR A 146 -12.21 13.19 9.65
C THR A 146 -11.41 11.98 10.16
N LEU A 147 -10.47 11.49 9.36
CA LEU A 147 -9.61 10.36 9.78
C LEU A 147 -8.78 10.70 11.02
N ALA A 148 -8.28 11.95 11.14
CA ALA A 148 -7.46 12.38 12.27
C ALA A 148 -8.28 12.47 13.58
N GLU A 149 -9.49 13.03 13.52
CA GLU A 149 -10.40 13.11 14.67
C GLU A 149 -10.84 11.72 15.14
N PHE A 150 -11.14 10.84 14.18
CA PHE A 150 -11.45 9.44 14.47
C PHE A 150 -10.27 8.72 15.10
N GLU A 151 -9.05 8.91 14.58
CA GLU A 151 -7.83 8.32 15.14
C GLU A 151 -7.59 8.74 16.58
N ALA A 152 -7.80 10.00 16.91
CA ALA A 152 -7.69 10.50 18.30
C ALA A 152 -8.69 9.79 19.23
N LYS A 153 -9.95 9.64 18.81
CA LYS A 153 -10.97 8.91 19.57
C LYS A 153 -10.67 7.42 19.70
N PHE A 154 -10.20 6.80 18.60
CA PHE A 154 -9.81 5.39 18.60
C PHE A 154 -8.63 5.12 19.55
N ARG A 155 -7.64 6.01 19.57
CA ARG A 155 -6.51 5.93 20.51
C ARG A 155 -6.99 6.04 21.96
N ALA A 156 -7.88 6.99 22.27
CA ALA A 156 -8.46 7.11 23.61
C ALA A 156 -9.24 5.84 24.00
N PHE A 157 -10.07 5.30 23.09
CA PHE A 157 -10.76 4.03 23.33
C PHE A 157 -9.79 2.89 23.63
N LEU A 158 -8.70 2.76 22.87
CA LEU A 158 -7.71 1.71 23.09
C LEU A 158 -7.06 1.82 24.47
N LEU A 159 -6.63 3.03 24.86
CA LEU A 159 -5.84 3.24 26.08
C LEU A 159 -6.68 3.28 27.34
N ASP A 160 -7.86 3.89 27.27
CA ASP A 160 -8.68 4.15 28.46
C ASP A 160 -9.77 3.09 28.68
N VAL A 161 -10.20 2.41 27.62
CA VAL A 161 -11.25 1.39 27.67
C VAL A 161 -10.70 -0.01 27.41
N TYR A 162 -10.22 -0.27 26.19
CA TYR A 162 -9.87 -1.63 25.77
C TYR A 162 -8.71 -2.22 26.58
N HIS A 163 -7.60 -1.49 26.76
CA HIS A 163 -6.42 -1.97 27.47
C HIS A 163 -6.66 -2.13 28.99
N ARG A 164 -7.65 -1.44 29.53
CA ARG A 164 -7.98 -1.45 30.97
C ARG A 164 -9.20 -2.30 31.32
N ARG A 165 -9.89 -2.81 30.32
CA ARG A 165 -11.02 -3.70 30.55
C ARG A 165 -10.56 -5.11 30.81
N GLU A 166 -11.11 -5.77 31.83
CA GLU A 166 -10.91 -7.19 32.07
C GLU A 166 -11.38 -8.01 30.87
N ASN A 167 -10.50 -8.85 30.37
CA ASN A 167 -10.81 -9.78 29.29
C ASN A 167 -11.50 -11.03 29.88
N ALA A 168 -12.66 -11.40 29.34
CA ALA A 168 -13.48 -12.50 29.86
C ALA A 168 -12.75 -13.86 29.85
N GLU A 169 -11.83 -14.08 28.90
CA GLU A 169 -11.05 -15.31 28.79
C GLU A 169 -9.89 -15.35 29.80
N THR A 170 -9.17 -14.24 29.93
CA THR A 170 -7.92 -14.19 30.71
C THR A 170 -8.11 -13.70 32.16
N LYS A 171 -9.28 -13.16 32.48
CA LYS A 171 -9.63 -12.61 33.80
C LYS A 171 -8.65 -11.55 34.31
N THR A 172 -8.00 -10.88 33.40
CA THR A 172 -7.04 -9.78 33.64
C THR A 172 -7.16 -8.74 32.54
N THR A 173 -6.69 -7.54 32.77
CA THR A 173 -6.64 -6.52 31.74
C THR A 173 -5.47 -6.80 30.76
N PRO A 174 -5.56 -6.37 29.50
CA PRO A 174 -4.46 -6.50 28.54
C PRO A 174 -3.14 -5.88 29.04
N VAL A 175 -3.20 -4.73 29.72
CA VAL A 175 -2.02 -4.04 30.26
C VAL A 175 -1.39 -4.83 31.39
N GLU A 176 -2.16 -5.23 32.42
CA GLU A 176 -1.66 -6.04 33.54
C GLU A 176 -1.03 -7.33 33.03
N ARG A 177 -1.64 -7.97 32.05
CA ARG A 177 -1.13 -9.20 31.48
C ARG A 177 0.15 -8.99 30.67
N TRP A 178 0.30 -7.84 30.01
CA TRP A 178 1.55 -7.47 29.34
C TRP A 178 2.69 -7.29 30.36
N GLU A 179 2.42 -6.63 31.48
CA GLU A 179 3.42 -6.34 32.53
C GLU A 179 3.75 -7.56 33.39
N ALA A 180 2.82 -8.50 33.55
CA ALA A 180 2.92 -9.60 34.49
C ALA A 180 4.17 -10.48 34.35
N LYS A 181 4.84 -10.49 33.21
CA LYS A 181 6.00 -11.34 32.94
C LYS A 181 7.35 -10.63 33.07
N SER A 182 7.38 -9.35 33.44
CA SER A 182 8.62 -8.58 33.66
C SER A 182 9.74 -8.85 32.63
N PHE A 183 9.39 -8.97 31.35
CA PHE A 183 10.36 -9.19 30.29
C PHE A 183 10.86 -7.87 29.71
N LEU A 184 12.12 -7.86 29.26
CA LEU A 184 12.66 -6.73 28.51
C LEU A 184 12.32 -6.93 27.02
N PRO A 185 11.52 -6.03 26.43
CA PRO A 185 11.23 -6.10 25.00
C PRO A 185 12.53 -5.94 24.20
N ARG A 186 12.74 -6.80 23.22
CA ARG A 186 13.83 -6.65 22.26
C ARG A 186 13.55 -5.41 21.40
N MET A 187 14.41 -4.42 21.46
CA MET A 187 14.26 -3.17 20.71
C MET A 187 15.22 -3.12 19.53
N PRO A 188 14.87 -2.40 18.45
CA PRO A 188 15.85 -2.10 17.41
C PRO A 188 16.87 -1.11 17.93
N ASP A 189 18.08 -1.11 17.32
CA ASP A 189 19.19 -0.27 17.74
C ASP A 189 18.90 1.22 17.58
N SER A 190 18.09 1.58 16.60
CA SER A 190 17.67 2.97 16.35
C SER A 190 16.32 3.08 15.67
N LEU A 191 15.69 4.26 15.76
CA LEU A 191 14.48 4.60 15.01
C LEU A 191 14.75 4.57 13.49
N GLU A 192 15.95 4.97 13.08
CA GLU A 192 16.36 4.95 11.67
C GLU A 192 16.34 3.53 11.10
N GLN A 193 16.76 2.54 11.88
CA GLN A 193 16.67 1.13 11.49
C GLN A 193 15.19 0.73 11.27
N LEU A 194 14.28 1.15 12.13
CA LEU A 194 12.84 0.93 11.91
C LEU A 194 12.29 1.70 10.72
N ASP A 195 12.75 2.91 10.47
CA ASP A 195 12.29 3.71 9.34
C ASP A 195 12.71 3.07 8.01
N LEU A 196 13.76 2.25 7.98
CA LEU A 196 14.08 1.39 6.84
C LEU A 196 12.96 0.39 6.53
N LEU A 197 12.13 0.00 7.49
CA LEU A 197 10.97 -0.88 7.26
C LEU A 197 9.90 -0.23 6.40
N LEU A 198 9.82 1.08 6.41
CA LEU A 198 8.88 1.85 5.61
C LEU A 198 9.34 1.98 4.16
N VAL A 199 10.61 1.70 3.90
CA VAL A 199 11.25 1.85 2.59
C VAL A 199 11.06 0.57 1.81
N GLN A 200 10.24 0.63 0.77
CA GLN A 200 10.01 -0.50 -0.12
C GLN A 200 11.27 -0.84 -0.93
N VAL A 201 11.55 -2.13 -1.09
CA VAL A 201 12.59 -2.57 -2.01
C VAL A 201 12.07 -2.41 -3.43
N ALA A 202 12.66 -1.53 -4.19
CA ALA A 202 12.38 -1.40 -5.61
C ALA A 202 13.15 -2.46 -6.41
N LYS A 203 12.70 -2.70 -7.65
CA LYS A 203 13.49 -3.50 -8.59
C LYS A 203 14.86 -2.88 -8.79
N ALA A 204 15.87 -3.72 -9.00
CA ALA A 204 17.22 -3.30 -9.33
C ALA A 204 17.24 -2.27 -10.47
N ARG A 205 18.10 -1.27 -10.38
CA ARG A 205 18.30 -0.21 -11.37
C ARG A 205 19.77 -0.09 -11.70
N GLN A 206 20.05 0.22 -12.97
CA GLN A 206 21.40 0.55 -13.41
C GLN A 206 21.68 2.03 -13.13
N VAL A 207 22.87 2.30 -12.60
CA VAL A 207 23.36 3.67 -12.46
C VAL A 207 23.80 4.19 -13.83
N ARG A 208 23.22 5.29 -14.27
CA ARG A 208 23.57 5.96 -15.53
C ARG A 208 24.51 7.14 -15.27
N VAL A 209 25.07 7.69 -16.34
CA VAL A 209 25.98 8.86 -16.27
C VAL A 209 25.27 10.06 -15.61
N ASP A 210 23.98 10.21 -15.84
CA ASP A 210 23.13 11.29 -15.32
C ASP A 210 22.46 10.96 -13.99
N GLY A 211 22.71 9.80 -13.40
CA GLY A 211 22.12 9.34 -12.13
C GLY A 211 21.22 8.11 -12.27
N ILE A 212 20.30 7.93 -11.34
CA ILE A 212 19.36 6.81 -11.31
C ILE A 212 17.96 7.30 -11.69
N HIS A 213 17.36 6.63 -12.67
CA HIS A 213 15.97 6.90 -13.08
C HIS A 213 15.01 5.94 -12.40
N PHE A 214 14.14 6.50 -11.56
CA PHE A 214 13.12 5.75 -10.84
C PHE A 214 11.80 6.53 -10.79
N GLN A 215 10.68 5.89 -11.10
CA GLN A 215 9.36 6.52 -11.15
C GLN A 215 9.31 7.80 -12.01
N SER A 216 10.06 7.82 -13.13
CA SER A 216 10.24 8.97 -14.05
C SER A 216 10.85 10.22 -13.38
N LEU A 217 11.50 10.05 -12.26
CA LEU A 217 12.29 11.04 -11.56
C LEU A 217 13.76 10.67 -11.68
N ARG A 218 14.63 11.67 -11.63
CA ARG A 218 16.07 11.50 -11.68
C ARG A 218 16.67 11.77 -10.31
N TYR A 219 17.44 10.81 -9.82
CA TYR A 219 18.11 10.87 -8.53
C TYR A 219 19.62 10.94 -8.72
N ILE A 220 20.24 11.87 -8.02
CA ILE A 220 21.67 12.15 -8.12
C ILE A 220 22.35 12.08 -6.76
N SER A 221 23.59 11.61 -6.76
CA SER A 221 24.52 11.68 -5.65
C SER A 221 25.94 11.60 -6.20
N THR A 222 26.88 12.33 -5.61
CA THR A 222 28.29 12.27 -6.01
C THR A 222 28.89 10.87 -5.92
N THR A 223 28.44 10.08 -4.94
CA THR A 223 28.89 8.70 -4.73
C THR A 223 28.54 7.79 -5.93
N LEU A 224 27.44 8.05 -6.63
CA LEU A 224 27.00 7.24 -7.75
C LEU A 224 27.93 7.31 -8.95
N ALA A 225 28.75 8.36 -9.07
CA ALA A 225 29.70 8.51 -10.16
C ALA A 225 30.72 7.34 -10.23
N ALA A 226 31.03 6.73 -9.08
CA ALA A 226 31.93 5.57 -9.04
C ALA A 226 31.26 4.24 -9.42
N TYR A 227 29.93 4.22 -9.62
CA TYR A 227 29.13 3.02 -9.87
C TYR A 227 28.39 3.08 -11.21
N ILE A 228 28.79 3.96 -12.12
CA ILE A 228 28.15 4.06 -13.45
C ILE A 228 28.25 2.72 -14.16
N GLY A 229 27.12 2.23 -14.69
CA GLY A 229 27.00 0.92 -15.32
C GLY A 229 26.67 -0.24 -14.38
N GLU A 230 26.86 -0.06 -13.07
CA GLU A 230 26.57 -1.08 -12.07
C GLU A 230 25.06 -1.16 -11.77
N THR A 231 24.61 -2.36 -11.40
CA THR A 231 23.24 -2.59 -10.94
C THR A 231 23.16 -2.40 -9.43
N VAL A 232 22.27 -1.55 -9.00
CA VAL A 232 22.04 -1.21 -7.59
C VAL A 232 20.60 -1.50 -7.18
N THR A 233 20.39 -1.77 -5.90
CA THR A 233 19.05 -1.94 -5.32
C THR A 233 18.62 -0.63 -4.68
N LEU A 234 17.42 -0.17 -5.02
CA LEU A 234 16.83 1.05 -4.46
C LEU A 234 15.91 0.70 -3.31
N ARG A 235 15.98 1.50 -2.26
CA ARG A 235 14.97 1.54 -1.19
C ARG A 235 14.43 2.97 -1.08
N TYR A 236 13.12 3.13 -0.99
CA TYR A 236 12.47 4.44 -0.95
C TYR A 236 11.24 4.43 -0.03
N ASP A 237 10.93 5.56 0.57
CA ASP A 237 9.69 5.76 1.29
C ASP A 237 8.59 6.18 0.29
N PRO A 238 7.49 5.40 0.13
CA PRO A 238 6.41 5.78 -0.78
C PRO A 238 5.69 7.08 -0.40
N ARG A 239 5.88 7.57 0.81
CA ARG A 239 5.31 8.84 1.29
C ARG A 239 6.19 10.04 0.92
N ASP A 240 7.48 9.79 0.69
CA ASP A 240 8.45 10.81 0.31
C ASP A 240 9.41 10.28 -0.75
N LEU A 241 9.27 10.83 -1.96
CA LEU A 241 10.14 10.52 -3.09
C LEU A 241 11.21 11.58 -3.34
N ALA A 242 11.40 12.54 -2.44
CA ALA A 242 12.48 13.52 -2.56
C ALA A 242 13.86 12.86 -2.48
N GLU A 243 13.98 11.76 -1.73
CA GLU A 243 15.21 10.99 -1.64
C GLU A 243 14.98 9.47 -1.78
N ILE A 244 15.99 8.78 -2.27
CA ILE A 244 16.05 7.32 -2.29
C ILE A 244 17.36 6.85 -1.65
N ARG A 245 17.33 5.66 -1.07
CA ARG A 245 18.52 4.99 -0.54
C ARG A 245 19.02 3.97 -1.54
N VAL A 246 20.30 4.01 -1.82
CA VAL A 246 20.94 3.15 -2.84
C VAL A 246 21.83 2.14 -2.14
N PHE A 247 21.66 0.88 -2.52
CA PHE A 247 22.44 -0.26 -2.01
C PHE A 247 23.12 -0.98 -3.17
N HIS A 248 24.37 -1.38 -2.97
CA HIS A 248 25.11 -2.23 -3.89
C HIS A 248 25.58 -3.47 -3.15
N LYS A 249 25.22 -4.67 -3.64
CA LYS A 249 25.54 -5.95 -2.99
C LYS A 249 25.17 -5.94 -1.49
N ASP A 250 23.95 -5.48 -1.20
CA ASP A 250 23.37 -5.34 0.15
C ASP A 250 24.08 -4.37 1.11
N ARG A 251 25.08 -3.63 0.62
CA ARG A 251 25.71 -2.55 1.39
C ARG A 251 25.11 -1.21 1.00
N PHE A 252 24.79 -0.42 2.03
CA PHE A 252 24.36 0.96 1.81
C PHE A 252 25.48 1.77 1.15
N LEU A 253 25.17 2.42 0.04
CA LEU A 253 26.09 3.29 -0.69
C LEU A 253 25.89 4.76 -0.34
N CYS A 254 24.69 5.26 -0.60
CA CYS A 254 24.40 6.68 -0.45
C CYS A 254 22.90 6.95 -0.44
N ARG A 255 22.57 8.16 -0.02
CA ARG A 255 21.28 8.78 -0.34
C ARG A 255 21.42 9.51 -1.67
N ALA A 256 20.48 9.28 -2.58
CA ALA A 256 20.40 10.02 -3.82
C ALA A 256 19.13 10.88 -3.79
N VAL A 257 19.28 12.15 -4.12
CA VAL A 257 18.22 13.16 -4.00
C VAL A 257 17.67 13.49 -5.39
N CYS A 258 16.37 13.64 -5.47
CA CYS A 258 15.72 14.17 -6.67
C CYS A 258 15.77 15.70 -6.63
N ALA A 259 16.54 16.30 -7.54
CA ALA A 259 16.68 17.75 -7.60
C ALA A 259 15.36 18.50 -7.88
N GLU A 260 14.42 17.82 -8.56
CA GLU A 260 13.10 18.36 -8.89
C GLU A 260 12.15 18.41 -7.68
N LEU A 261 12.41 17.58 -6.66
CA LEU A 261 11.59 17.45 -5.45
C LEU A 261 12.35 17.84 -4.17
N ALA A 262 13.57 18.35 -4.31
CA ALA A 262 14.40 18.69 -3.16
C ALA A 262 13.74 19.81 -2.32
N GLY A 263 13.43 19.51 -1.07
CA GLY A 263 12.75 20.44 -0.15
C GLY A 263 11.24 20.26 -0.04
N GLU A 264 10.63 19.38 -0.83
CA GLU A 264 9.20 19.06 -0.74
C GLU A 264 8.99 17.58 -0.43
N THR A 265 8.07 17.27 0.46
CA THR A 265 7.60 15.91 0.71
C THR A 265 6.50 15.58 -0.29
N VAL A 266 6.82 14.74 -1.28
CA VAL A 266 5.85 14.36 -2.33
C VAL A 266 5.58 12.86 -2.29
N PRO A 267 4.41 12.44 -1.80
CA PRO A 267 4.06 11.04 -1.71
C PRO A 267 3.85 10.40 -3.09
N LEU A 268 4.34 9.18 -3.27
CA LEU A 268 4.17 8.38 -4.50
C LEU A 268 2.72 8.35 -5.00
N ARG A 269 1.77 8.31 -4.08
CA ARG A 269 0.34 8.29 -4.40
C ARG A 269 -0.11 9.50 -5.20
N GLU A 270 0.42 10.68 -4.92
CA GLU A 270 0.09 11.92 -5.65
C GLU A 270 0.69 11.91 -7.04
N ILE A 271 1.93 11.46 -7.18
CA ILE A 271 2.59 11.28 -8.48
C ILE A 271 1.82 10.29 -9.36
N LEU A 272 1.42 9.15 -8.78
CA LEU A 272 0.64 8.15 -9.51
C LEU A 272 -0.74 8.67 -9.91
N ARG A 273 -1.41 9.45 -9.05
CA ARG A 273 -2.69 10.09 -9.37
C ARG A 273 -2.55 11.08 -10.52
N ALA A 274 -1.59 12.00 -10.44
CA ALA A 274 -1.34 12.97 -11.49
C ALA A 274 -1.03 12.32 -12.85
N ARG A 275 -0.21 11.24 -12.86
CA ARG A 275 0.09 10.47 -14.08
C ARG A 275 -1.13 9.76 -14.65
N ASN A 276 -1.94 9.14 -13.79
CA ASN A 276 -3.14 8.45 -14.24
C ASN A 276 -4.18 9.45 -14.78
N GLN A 277 -4.30 10.61 -14.16
CA GLN A 277 -5.14 11.70 -14.65
C GLN A 277 -4.64 12.16 -16.03
N ARG A 278 -3.35 12.47 -16.18
CA ARG A 278 -2.75 12.87 -17.46
C ARG A 278 -2.93 11.81 -18.55
N ARG A 279 -2.78 10.52 -18.21
CA ARG A 279 -3.00 9.42 -19.15
C ARG A 279 -4.46 9.34 -19.59
N ARG A 280 -5.42 9.60 -18.68
CA ARG A 280 -6.86 9.65 -19.02
C ARG A 280 -7.16 10.81 -19.96
N GLU A 281 -6.63 12.00 -19.69
CA GLU A 281 -6.77 13.19 -20.53
C GLU A 281 -6.22 12.95 -21.94
N LEU A 282 -5.00 12.40 -22.04
CA LEU A 282 -4.39 12.08 -23.34
C LEU A 282 -5.18 11.02 -24.14
N ARG A 283 -5.74 10.01 -23.45
CA ARG A 283 -6.60 9.01 -24.10
C ARG A 283 -7.92 9.63 -24.57
N GLY A 284 -8.49 10.58 -23.82
CA GLY A 284 -9.65 11.37 -24.27
C GLY A 284 -9.35 12.11 -25.57
N VAL A 285 -8.28 12.91 -25.59
CA VAL A 285 -7.85 13.67 -26.78
C VAL A 285 -7.59 12.75 -28.00
N LEU A 286 -7.01 11.57 -27.80
CA LEU A 286 -6.79 10.61 -28.89
C LEU A 286 -8.10 10.04 -29.42
N ARG A 287 -9.07 9.72 -28.55
CA ARG A 287 -10.40 9.27 -28.97
C ARG A 287 -11.16 10.35 -29.74
N ASP A 288 -11.12 11.58 -29.28
CA ASP A 288 -11.77 12.71 -29.95
C ASP A 288 -11.17 12.96 -31.35
N ARG A 289 -9.83 12.87 -31.46
CA ARG A 289 -9.16 12.96 -32.79
C ARG A 289 -9.52 11.81 -33.70
N GLN A 290 -9.62 10.60 -33.16
CA GLN A 290 -10.00 9.40 -33.93
C GLN A 290 -11.44 9.52 -34.42
N ALA A 291 -12.37 9.96 -33.55
CA ALA A 291 -13.75 10.25 -33.93
C ALA A 291 -13.85 11.32 -35.04
N THR A 292 -13.04 12.39 -34.93
CA THR A 292 -12.98 13.43 -35.96
C THR A 292 -12.48 12.88 -37.31
N VAL A 293 -11.46 12.04 -37.30
CA VAL A 293 -10.95 11.39 -38.53
C VAL A 293 -11.99 10.46 -39.12
N ASP A 294 -12.66 9.65 -38.28
CA ASP A 294 -13.70 8.73 -38.72
C ASP A 294 -14.88 9.50 -39.37
N THR A 295 -15.30 10.62 -38.75
CA THR A 295 -16.34 11.50 -39.33
C THR A 295 -15.92 12.09 -40.68
N LEU A 296 -14.67 12.55 -40.82
CA LEU A 296 -14.13 13.06 -42.08
C LEU A 296 -14.04 11.98 -43.16
N LEU A 297 -13.72 10.76 -42.78
CA LEU A 297 -13.70 9.62 -43.70
C LEU A 297 -15.11 9.22 -44.15
N GLU A 298 -16.09 9.30 -43.27
CA GLU A 298 -17.51 9.06 -43.61
C GLU A 298 -18.04 10.15 -44.55
N LEU A 299 -17.71 11.44 -44.33
CA LEU A 299 -18.07 12.54 -45.23
C LEU A 299 -17.49 12.36 -46.64
N LYS A 300 -16.21 11.92 -46.75
CA LYS A 300 -15.59 11.61 -48.03
C LYS A 300 -16.19 10.41 -48.75
N ARG A 301 -16.71 9.43 -47.99
CA ARG A 301 -17.42 8.26 -48.59
C ARG A 301 -18.82 8.57 -49.00
N GLY A 302 -19.44 9.67 -48.49
CA GLY A 302 -20.80 10.10 -48.80
C GLY A 302 -20.94 11.00 -50.03
N GLU A 303 -19.85 11.45 -50.67
CA GLU A 303 -19.96 12.18 -51.94
C GLU A 303 -20.27 11.20 -53.06
N PRO A 304 -21.40 11.33 -53.77
CA PRO A 304 -21.73 10.47 -54.88
C PRO A 304 -20.81 10.78 -56.06
N THR A 305 -19.93 9.87 -56.35
CA THR A 305 -19.15 9.87 -57.59
C THR A 305 -20.15 9.62 -58.72
N GLU A 306 -20.48 10.66 -59.53
CA GLU A 306 -21.16 10.49 -60.80
C GLU A 306 -20.39 9.49 -61.68
N ARG A 307 -20.96 8.33 -61.83
CA ARG A 307 -20.47 7.33 -62.78
C ARG A 307 -20.84 7.80 -64.20
N LYS A 308 -19.85 8.17 -64.97
CA LYS A 308 -19.94 8.16 -66.43
C LYS A 308 -19.85 6.69 -66.89
N ASP A 309 -20.96 6.22 -67.43
CA ASP A 309 -21.03 4.94 -68.10
C ASP A 309 -20.23 5.00 -69.41
N GLU A 310 -19.31 4.07 -69.58
CA GLU A 310 -18.87 3.56 -70.86
C GLU A 310 -18.50 2.06 -70.73
N PRO A 311 -18.94 1.23 -71.67
CA PRO A 311 -18.78 -0.21 -71.58
C PRO A 311 -17.58 -0.66 -72.37
N ALA A 312 -16.86 -1.64 -71.86
CA ALA A 312 -16.17 -2.62 -72.71
C ALA A 312 -15.32 -3.62 -71.89
N GLU A 313 -15.65 -4.81 -72.08
CA GLU A 313 -14.86 -5.98 -72.43
C GLU A 313 -13.87 -6.58 -71.46
N ALA A 314 -14.07 -7.85 -71.33
CA ALA A 314 -13.38 -8.84 -70.52
C ALA A 314 -11.88 -8.94 -70.82
N GLU A 315 -11.13 -9.20 -69.73
CA GLU A 315 -10.09 -10.23 -69.71
C GLU A 315 -9.64 -10.47 -68.27
N GLN A 316 -9.73 -11.72 -67.82
CA GLN A 316 -9.15 -12.18 -66.56
C GLN A 316 -7.65 -12.46 -66.79
N PRO A 317 -6.79 -12.11 -65.83
CA PRO A 317 -5.68 -13.00 -65.53
C PRO A 317 -5.54 -13.33 -64.03
N ALA A 318 -5.41 -14.61 -63.85
CA ALA A 318 -4.74 -15.39 -62.82
C ALA A 318 -4.34 -14.74 -61.47
N SER A 319 -4.92 -15.30 -60.40
CA SER A 319 -4.55 -15.11 -59.02
C SER A 319 -3.08 -15.49 -58.73
N LYS A 320 -2.34 -14.51 -58.15
CA LYS A 320 -1.03 -14.81 -57.52
C LYS A 320 -1.22 -15.17 -56.03
N PRO A 321 -0.55 -16.19 -55.50
CA PRO A 321 -0.69 -16.61 -54.11
C PRO A 321 -0.05 -15.59 -53.17
N LYS A 322 -0.78 -15.35 -52.05
CA LYS A 322 -0.33 -14.50 -50.93
C LYS A 322 0.87 -15.17 -50.19
N PRO A 323 1.92 -14.46 -49.84
CA PRO A 323 3.02 -15.02 -49.05
C PRO A 323 2.58 -15.32 -47.63
N ALA A 324 2.85 -16.55 -47.18
CA ALA A 324 2.62 -16.98 -45.81
C ALA A 324 3.65 -16.38 -44.86
N LEU A 325 3.20 -15.75 -43.78
CA LEU A 325 4.03 -15.27 -42.70
C LEU A 325 4.67 -16.45 -41.94
N LYS A 326 6.00 -16.50 -41.92
CA LYS A 326 6.76 -17.46 -41.12
C LYS A 326 6.64 -17.09 -39.63
N ARG A 327 6.09 -18.00 -38.82
CA ARG A 327 6.17 -17.93 -37.37
C ARG A 327 7.52 -18.48 -36.93
N TYR A 328 8.32 -17.64 -36.29
CA TYR A 328 9.49 -18.10 -35.53
C TYR A 328 9.03 -18.59 -34.15
N ARG A 329 9.32 -19.85 -33.82
CA ARG A 329 9.32 -20.35 -32.44
C ARG A 329 10.72 -20.13 -31.90
N ASN A 330 10.82 -19.45 -30.76
CA ASN A 330 12.01 -19.45 -29.93
C ASN A 330 11.98 -20.71 -29.06
N GLU A 331 13.03 -21.51 -29.18
CA GLU A 331 13.41 -22.51 -28.21
C GLU A 331 14.11 -21.85 -27.01
#